data_f0a371c84c40bc1b617d2a038e30b8f3
#
_entry.id   f0a371c84c40bc1b617d2a038e30b8f3
#
_cell.length_a   1.000
_cell.length_b   1.000
_cell.length_c   1.000
_cell.angle_alpha   90.00
_cell.angle_beta   90.00
_cell.angle_gamma   90.00
#
_symmetry.space_group_name_H-M   'P 1'
#
loop_
_entity.id
_entity.type
_entity.pdbx_description
1 polymer ?
#
loop_
_entity_poly.entity_id
_entity_poly.type
_entity_poly.pdbx_seq_one_letter_code
_entity_poly.pdbx_strand_id
1 'polypeptide(L)'
;MNRLIVADESVDFAIIELLRSAGFAVRAIVEEHPGWSDERVLEFAFREQAFLLTEDKDFGELTYRLKKPNHGILLIRLIHLTGEVKAPLVLEVLQ
;
A
#
# COMPACT_ATOMS: atom_id res chain seq x y z
N MET A 1 11.50 -9.41 -10.71
CA MET A 1 11.20 -8.03 -11.14
C MET A 1 10.29 -7.37 -10.13
N ASN A 2 10.67 -6.19 -9.66
CA ASN A 2 9.88 -5.49 -8.66
C ASN A 2 8.72 -4.76 -9.31
N ARG A 3 7.53 -5.00 -8.78
CA ARG A 3 6.33 -4.28 -9.21
C ARG A 3 6.32 -2.90 -8.58
N LEU A 4 5.66 -1.96 -9.25
CA LEU A 4 5.34 -0.68 -8.65
C LEU A 4 4.31 -0.88 -7.55
N ILE A 5 4.53 -0.24 -6.42
CA ILE A 5 3.63 -0.29 -5.27
C ILE A 5 3.12 1.11 -5.01
N VAL A 6 1.81 1.24 -4.79
CA VAL A 6 1.21 2.47 -4.27
C VAL A 6 0.83 2.19 -2.83
N ALA A 7 1.37 2.98 -1.91
CA ALA A 7 1.06 2.89 -0.48
C ALA A 7 0.11 4.04 -0.12
N ASP A 8 -1.08 3.72 0.42
CA ASP A 8 -1.99 4.76 0.84
C ASP A 8 -1.51 5.43 2.14
N GLU A 9 -2.21 6.47 2.57
CA GLU A 9 -1.76 7.27 3.72
C GLU A 9 -1.75 6.52 5.05
N SER A 10 -2.45 5.39 5.14
CA SER A 10 -2.48 4.59 6.36
C SER A 10 -1.20 3.78 6.59
N VAL A 11 -0.39 3.60 5.55
CA VAL A 11 0.79 2.74 5.62
C VAL A 11 1.88 3.41 6.44
N ASP A 12 2.37 2.70 7.46
CA ASP A 12 3.47 3.16 8.30
C ASP A 12 4.70 3.43 7.42
N PHE A 13 5.31 4.60 7.60
CA PHE A 13 6.43 4.98 6.73
C PHE A 13 7.63 4.07 6.86
N ALA A 14 7.80 3.40 8.00
CA ALA A 14 8.86 2.41 8.17
C ALA A 14 8.74 1.27 7.15
N ILE A 15 7.50 0.89 6.79
CA ILE A 15 7.25 -0.11 5.75
C ILE A 15 7.72 0.41 4.40
N ILE A 16 7.36 1.65 4.08
CA ILE A 16 7.72 2.29 2.81
C ILE A 16 9.24 2.36 2.69
N GLU A 17 9.91 2.81 3.73
CA GLU A 17 11.37 2.94 3.73
C GLU A 17 12.06 1.60 3.52
N LEU A 18 11.61 0.56 4.22
CA LEU A 18 12.23 -0.76 4.08
C LEU A 18 12.02 -1.33 2.68
N LEU A 19 10.81 -1.20 2.13
CA LEU A 19 10.54 -1.66 0.77
C LEU A 19 11.41 -0.95 -0.25
N ARG A 20 11.57 0.36 -0.11
CA ARG A 20 12.44 1.15 -0.99
C ARG A 20 13.88 0.71 -0.88
N SER A 21 14.36 0.46 0.33
CA SER A 21 15.74 0.00 0.54
C SER A 21 15.97 -1.40 -0.05
N ALA A 22 14.93 -2.20 -0.15
CA ALA A 22 15.00 -3.53 -0.74
C ALA A 22 14.83 -3.51 -2.26
N GLY A 23 14.71 -2.32 -2.87
CA GLY A 23 14.66 -2.16 -4.32
C GLY A 23 13.27 -2.03 -4.91
N PHE A 24 12.22 -2.01 -4.09
CA PHE A 24 10.87 -1.80 -4.60
C PHE A 24 10.64 -0.33 -4.95
N ALA A 25 9.95 -0.10 -6.05
CA ALA A 25 9.48 1.23 -6.41
C ALA A 25 8.17 1.47 -5.67
N VAL A 26 8.16 2.41 -4.71
CA VAL A 26 6.98 2.70 -3.90
C VAL A 26 6.61 4.17 -4.06
N ARG A 27 5.39 4.40 -4.51
CA ARG A 27 4.79 5.73 -4.55
C ARG A 27 3.91 5.88 -3.31
N ALA A 28 4.25 6.84 -2.46
CA ALA A 28 3.54 7.04 -1.20
C ALA A 28 2.54 8.19 -1.36
N ILE A 29 1.27 7.92 -1.13
CA ILE A 29 0.23 8.93 -1.26
C ILE A 29 0.47 10.08 -0.28
N VAL A 30 0.98 9.78 0.92
CA VAL A 30 1.28 10.83 1.90
C VAL A 30 2.29 11.85 1.37
N GLU A 31 3.17 11.45 0.47
CA GLU A 31 4.15 12.34 -0.14
C GLU A 31 3.61 13.08 -1.36
N GLU A 32 2.87 12.39 -2.21
CA GLU A 32 2.51 12.89 -3.54
C GLU A 32 1.12 13.52 -3.61
N HIS A 33 0.15 12.94 -2.91
CA HIS A 33 -1.25 13.34 -3.00
C HIS A 33 -1.95 13.25 -1.66
N PRO A 34 -1.46 13.92 -0.62
CA PRO A 34 -2.10 13.82 0.70
C PRO A 34 -3.54 14.30 0.63
N GLY A 35 -4.41 13.58 1.35
CA GLY A 35 -5.82 13.92 1.42
C GLY A 35 -6.69 13.36 0.30
N TRP A 36 -6.13 12.61 -0.64
CA TRP A 36 -6.95 11.98 -1.68
C TRP A 36 -7.92 10.97 -1.06
N SER A 37 -9.11 10.88 -1.65
CA SER A 37 -10.09 9.86 -1.25
C SER A 37 -9.57 8.46 -1.62
N ASP A 38 -10.12 7.46 -0.93
CA ASP A 38 -9.76 6.07 -1.19
C ASP A 38 -10.04 5.67 -2.64
N GLU A 39 -11.15 6.19 -3.19
CA GLU A 39 -11.49 5.90 -4.59
C GLU A 39 -10.44 6.47 -5.55
N ARG A 40 -9.94 7.67 -5.28
CA ARG A 40 -8.89 8.26 -6.13
C ARG A 40 -7.58 7.49 -6.03
N VAL A 41 -7.26 7.03 -4.83
CA VAL A 41 -6.05 6.21 -4.62
C VAL A 41 -6.16 4.90 -5.40
N LEU A 42 -7.32 4.26 -5.33
CA LEU A 42 -7.55 3.01 -6.05
C LEU A 42 -7.42 3.20 -7.56
N GLU A 43 -8.03 4.25 -8.11
CA GLU A 43 -7.94 4.57 -9.54
C GLU A 43 -6.50 4.86 -9.96
N PHE A 44 -5.78 5.59 -9.13
CA PHE A 44 -4.39 5.92 -9.39
C PHE A 44 -3.53 4.65 -9.45
N ALA A 45 -3.69 3.75 -8.47
CA ALA A 45 -2.95 2.49 -8.46
C ALA A 45 -3.26 1.67 -9.72
N PHE A 46 -4.52 1.62 -10.13
CA PHE A 46 -4.90 0.89 -11.33
C PHE A 46 -4.28 1.49 -12.60
N ARG A 47 -4.35 2.82 -12.74
CA ARG A 47 -3.76 3.49 -13.91
C ARG A 47 -2.26 3.31 -14.00
N GLU A 48 -1.59 3.30 -12.85
CA GLU A 48 -0.14 3.12 -12.78
C GLU A 48 0.26 1.65 -12.87
N GLN A 49 -0.71 0.75 -13.00
CA GLN A 49 -0.48 -0.69 -13.02
C GLN A 49 0.27 -1.14 -11.76
N ALA A 50 -0.09 -0.55 -10.64
CA ALA A 50 0.60 -0.75 -9.39
C ALA A 50 -0.19 -1.66 -8.43
N PHE A 51 0.55 -2.37 -7.60
CA PHE A 51 0.00 -3.10 -6.47
C PHE A 51 -0.33 -2.10 -5.37
N LEU A 52 -1.49 -2.24 -4.74
CA LEU A 52 -1.92 -1.31 -3.70
C LEU A 52 -1.67 -1.90 -2.31
N LEU A 53 -1.03 -1.10 -1.46
CA LEU A 53 -0.71 -1.48 -0.09
C LEU A 53 -1.47 -0.56 0.86
N THR A 54 -2.19 -1.13 1.83
CA THR A 54 -2.94 -0.35 2.81
C THR A 54 -2.96 -1.03 4.18
N GLU A 55 -3.02 -0.25 5.24
CA GLU A 55 -3.26 -0.75 6.60
C GLU A 55 -4.68 -0.42 7.08
N ASP A 56 -5.47 0.26 6.24
CA ASP A 56 -6.81 0.69 6.59
C ASP A 56 -7.83 -0.39 6.21
N LYS A 57 -8.42 -1.00 7.24
CA LYS A 57 -9.44 -2.03 7.05
C LYS A 57 -10.62 -1.50 6.22
N ASP A 58 -11.04 -0.27 6.46
CA ASP A 58 -12.19 0.30 5.76
C ASP A 58 -11.87 0.49 4.26
N PHE A 59 -10.64 0.88 3.95
CA PHE A 59 -10.21 0.96 2.55
C PHE A 59 -10.23 -0.43 1.91
N GLY A 60 -9.71 -1.43 2.62
CA GLY A 60 -9.73 -2.81 2.11
C GLY A 60 -11.15 -3.29 1.82
N GLU A 61 -12.08 -3.02 2.74
CA GLU A 61 -13.49 -3.39 2.53
C GLU A 61 -14.12 -2.61 1.38
N LEU A 62 -13.79 -1.33 1.25
CA LEU A 62 -14.31 -0.51 0.16
C LEU A 62 -13.88 -1.06 -1.21
N THR A 63 -12.62 -1.42 -1.34
CA THR A 63 -12.11 -1.96 -2.60
C THR A 63 -12.82 -3.25 -2.98
N TYR A 64 -13.08 -4.11 -1.99
CA TYR A 64 -13.81 -5.36 -2.20
C TYR A 64 -15.25 -5.08 -2.67
N ARG A 65 -15.94 -4.14 -2.01
CA ARG A 65 -17.34 -3.83 -2.34
C ARG A 65 -17.50 -3.16 -3.70
N LEU A 66 -16.59 -2.27 -4.05
CA LEU A 66 -16.65 -1.54 -5.31
C LEU A 66 -16.38 -2.42 -6.51
N LYS A 67 -15.66 -3.50 -6.32
CA LYS A 67 -15.28 -4.43 -7.40
C LYS A 67 -14.64 -3.73 -8.59
N LYS A 68 -13.94 -2.63 -8.32
CA LYS A 68 -13.22 -1.90 -9.37
C LYS A 68 -11.98 -2.68 -9.78
N PRO A 69 -11.55 -2.54 -11.04
CA PRO A 69 -10.36 -3.21 -11.50
C PRO A 69 -9.13 -2.76 -10.69
N ASN A 70 -8.24 -3.70 -10.42
CA ASN A 70 -7.01 -3.42 -9.69
C ASN A 70 -5.95 -4.45 -10.08
N HIS A 71 -4.71 -4.15 -9.74
CA HIS A 71 -3.56 -5.03 -10.04
C HIS A 71 -3.07 -5.77 -8.80
N GLY A 72 -3.92 -5.90 -7.80
CA GLY A 72 -3.63 -6.56 -6.56
C GLY A 72 -3.64 -5.58 -5.38
N ILE A 73 -4.16 -6.04 -4.26
CA ILE A 73 -4.28 -5.24 -3.05
C ILE A 73 -3.82 -6.10 -1.88
N LEU A 74 -2.94 -5.54 -1.05
CA LEU A 74 -2.56 -6.17 0.21
C LEU A 74 -3.04 -5.31 1.37
N LEU A 75 -3.94 -5.85 2.17
CA LEU A 75 -4.37 -5.23 3.42
C LEU A 75 -3.54 -5.79 4.57
N ILE A 76 -2.79 -4.90 5.21
CA ILE A 76 -1.95 -5.25 6.35
C ILE A 76 -2.74 -5.06 7.64
N ARG A 77 -2.82 -6.11 8.46
CA ARG A 77 -3.56 -6.06 9.73
C ARG A 77 -2.68 -6.44 10.91
N LEU A 78 -1.53 -5.78 11.04
CA LEU A 78 -0.57 -6.00 12.12
C LEU A 78 -0.62 -4.83 13.12
N ILE A 79 -1.80 -4.53 13.61
CA ILE A 79 -2.09 -3.32 14.38
C ILE A 79 -1.44 -3.28 15.77
N HIS A 80 -0.98 -4.43 16.26
CA HIS A 80 -0.31 -4.50 17.56
C HIS A 80 1.21 -4.33 17.47
N LEU A 81 1.73 -4.20 16.27
CA LEU A 81 3.17 -4.15 16.05
C LEU A 81 3.60 -2.74 15.66
N THR A 82 4.81 -2.37 16.09
CA THR A 82 5.41 -1.12 15.63
C THR A 82 5.82 -1.24 14.16
N GLY A 83 6.03 -0.10 13.51
CA GLY A 83 6.49 -0.09 12.12
C GLY A 83 7.78 -0.86 11.92
N GLU A 84 8.70 -0.77 12.88
CA GLU A 84 9.99 -1.47 12.81
C GLU A 84 9.84 -2.98 12.82
N VAL A 85 8.83 -3.49 13.53
CA VAL A 85 8.58 -4.93 13.61
C VAL A 85 7.79 -5.42 12.41
N LYS A 86 6.76 -4.66 11.99
CA LYS A 86 5.90 -5.12 10.89
C LYS A 86 6.54 -4.95 9.52
N ALA A 87 7.44 -3.99 9.34
CA ALA A 87 8.05 -3.75 8.03
C ALA A 87 8.78 -4.97 7.46
N PRO A 88 9.64 -5.68 8.23
CA PRO A 88 10.25 -6.90 7.70
C PRO A 88 9.25 -7.99 7.33
N LEU A 89 8.14 -8.08 8.07
CA LEU A 89 7.09 -9.07 7.76
C LEU A 89 6.41 -8.75 6.44
N VAL A 90 6.12 -7.48 6.18
CA VAL A 90 5.53 -7.05 4.92
C VAL A 90 6.49 -7.30 3.76
N LEU A 91 7.76 -6.97 3.95
CA LEU A 91 8.78 -7.22 2.94
C LEU A 91 8.83 -8.69 2.56
N GLU A 92 8.79 -9.58 3.55
CA GLU A 92 8.83 -11.02 3.31
C GLU A 92 7.65 -11.48 2.44
N VAL A 93 6.47 -10.95 2.71
CA VAL A 93 5.27 -11.29 1.92
C VAL A 93 5.41 -10.83 0.47
N LEU A 94 6.03 -9.67 0.23
CA LEU A 94 6.13 -9.08 -1.10
C LEU A 94 7.31 -9.61 -1.92
N GLN A 95 8.25 -10.28 -1.27
CA GLN A 95 9.35 -10.92 -1.98
C GLN A 95 8.94 -12.28 -2.61
#